data_34ccdddaacfc72f7f5377f2e8e71cae9
#
_entry.id   34ccdddaacfc72f7f5377f2e8e71cae9
#
_cell.length_a   1.000
_cell.length_b   1.000
_cell.length_c   1.000
_cell.angle_alpha   90.00
_cell.angle_beta   90.00
_cell.angle_gamma   90.00
#
_symmetry.space_group_name_H-M   'P 1'
#
loop_
_entity.id
_entity.type
_entity.pdbx_description
1 polymer ?
#
loop_
_entity_poly.entity_id
_entity_poly.type
_entity_poly.pdbx_seq_one_letter_code
_entity_poly.pdbx_strand_id
1 'polypeptide(L)'
;MRTTFRGLLRQLGCAASLLLVLVPPLEAEQRYSFSVAPQFERRMLFSIWQPIVDALEKRTSLKFDLVTSLSVSDYESDVLKGQYDFIYLNPYMMPMVGQSPGYLPLVRDGEALRGILVVRNDSPLRKVEDLQGKTLAVPSMTALGASLLLRAELDRLFNVKTRVLIAKTHSSVFMHVINGFADAGGSVQKALGEQDPRIQGTLRVLYQTGALPSHPLAAHKRVPPAVREKVRTAMIELADSEEGRSLLERIPMRRPVAAQISDYDVLKTLQLENYLEQQ
;
A
#
# COMPACT_ATOMS: atom_id res chain seq x y z
N MET A 1 70.30 48.00 64.54
CA MET A 1 69.06 47.81 65.30
C MET A 1 67.97 47.47 64.27
N ARG A 2 67.33 46.37 64.54
CA ARG A 2 66.41 45.64 63.61
C ARG A 2 64.99 46.23 63.68
N THR A 3 64.35 46.46 62.60
CA THR A 3 62.90 46.67 62.52
C THR A 3 62.37 45.89 61.38
N THR A 4 61.53 44.96 61.73
CA THR A 4 60.77 44.00 60.85
C THR A 4 59.50 44.66 60.27
N PHE A 5 59.33 44.59 58.94
CA PHE A 5 58.13 44.97 58.23
C PHE A 5 57.34 43.70 57.85
N ARG A 6 56.20 43.48 58.43
CA ARG A 6 55.27 42.44 58.06
C ARG A 6 54.31 42.99 56.99
N GLY A 7 54.39 42.50 55.76
CA GLY A 7 53.46 42.77 54.71
C GLY A 7 52.24 41.82 54.69
N LEU A 8 51.10 42.40 54.67
CA LEU A 8 49.77 41.73 54.65
C LEU A 8 49.41 41.37 53.18
N LEU A 9 49.48 40.09 52.84
CA LEU A 9 48.94 39.59 51.56
C LEU A 9 47.42 39.43 51.70
N ARG A 10 46.66 40.25 50.97
CA ARG A 10 45.23 40.06 50.72
C ARG A 10 45.05 39.02 49.63
N GLN A 11 44.51 37.88 49.95
CA GLN A 11 44.02 36.87 48.97
C GLN A 11 42.67 37.31 48.43
N LEU A 12 42.63 37.72 47.17
CA LEU A 12 41.41 37.83 46.38
C LEU A 12 41.07 36.47 45.81
N GLY A 13 40.09 35.78 46.45
CA GLY A 13 39.48 34.56 45.90
C GLY A 13 38.50 34.92 44.81
N CYS A 14 38.84 34.68 43.54
CA CYS A 14 37.87 34.65 42.45
C CYS A 14 37.05 33.39 42.53
N ALA A 15 35.81 33.46 43.01
CA ALA A 15 34.84 32.42 42.87
C ALA A 15 34.30 32.44 41.44
N ALA A 16 34.83 31.62 40.54
CA ALA A 16 34.27 31.39 39.25
C ALA A 16 33.06 30.46 39.42
N SER A 17 31.86 31.05 39.44
CA SER A 17 30.61 30.28 39.37
C SER A 17 30.42 29.70 37.96
N LEU A 18 30.71 28.41 37.85
CA LEU A 18 30.42 27.64 36.61
C LEU A 18 28.89 27.47 36.50
N LEU A 19 28.25 28.33 35.71
CA LEU A 19 26.86 28.12 35.30
C LEU A 19 26.83 26.89 34.37
N LEU A 20 26.47 25.71 34.89
CA LEU A 20 26.10 24.56 34.09
C LEU A 20 24.79 24.93 33.36
N VAL A 21 24.91 25.34 32.12
CA VAL A 21 23.77 25.42 31.21
C VAL A 21 23.33 23.97 30.93
N LEU A 22 22.25 23.52 31.58
CA LEU A 22 21.55 22.29 31.21
C LEU A 22 20.96 22.51 29.84
N VAL A 23 21.71 22.14 28.80
CA VAL A 23 21.15 21.98 27.44
C VAL A 23 20.24 20.76 27.53
N PRO A 24 18.91 20.90 27.35
CA PRO A 24 18.06 19.72 27.28
C PRO A 24 18.57 18.82 26.13
N PRO A 25 18.58 17.51 26.32
CA PRO A 25 18.93 16.61 25.23
C PRO A 25 18.02 16.94 24.05
N LEU A 26 18.63 17.17 22.90
CA LEU A 26 17.89 17.29 21.63
C LEU A 26 17.20 15.93 21.42
N GLU A 27 15.93 15.83 21.84
CA GLU A 27 15.14 14.64 21.50
C GLU A 27 15.18 14.49 19.99
N ALA A 28 15.80 13.42 19.52
CA ALA A 28 15.78 13.09 18.10
C ALA A 28 14.30 13.02 17.67
N GLU A 29 13.92 13.84 16.72
CA GLU A 29 12.53 13.89 16.20
C GLU A 29 12.13 12.48 15.78
N GLN A 30 11.10 11.93 16.44
CA GLN A 30 10.64 10.57 16.18
C GLN A 30 10.10 10.50 14.75
N ARG A 31 10.70 9.62 13.94
CA ARG A 31 10.30 9.37 12.56
C ARG A 31 9.70 7.97 12.45
N TYR A 32 8.66 7.85 11.65
CA TYR A 32 7.96 6.58 11.40
C TYR A 32 8.26 6.10 9.98
N SER A 33 8.61 4.83 9.82
CA SER A 33 8.73 4.22 8.50
C SER A 33 7.34 4.04 7.87
N PHE A 34 7.19 4.57 6.65
CA PHE A 34 5.98 4.42 5.84
C PHE A 34 6.34 3.63 4.58
N SER A 35 5.89 2.39 4.50
CA SER A 35 6.25 1.51 3.40
C SER A 35 5.06 1.20 2.50
N VAL A 36 5.33 1.12 1.20
CA VAL A 36 4.31 0.82 0.19
C VAL A 36 4.76 -0.33 -0.69
N ALA A 37 3.80 -1.18 -1.07
CA ALA A 37 4.08 -2.29 -1.99
C ALA A 37 4.66 -1.76 -3.31
N PRO A 38 5.74 -2.34 -3.85
CA PRO A 38 6.42 -1.88 -5.06
C PRO A 38 5.65 -2.26 -6.33
N GLN A 39 4.49 -1.63 -6.54
CA GLN A 39 3.61 -1.85 -7.70
C GLN A 39 4.12 -1.15 -8.97
N PHE A 40 5.06 -0.22 -8.83
CA PHE A 40 5.67 0.58 -9.89
C PHE A 40 7.17 0.65 -9.70
N GLU A 41 7.89 1.15 -10.71
CA GLU A 41 9.30 1.53 -10.55
C GLU A 41 9.46 2.52 -9.38
N ARG A 42 10.57 2.40 -8.67
CA ARG A 42 10.84 3.19 -7.46
C ARG A 42 10.60 4.69 -7.66
N ARG A 43 11.12 5.28 -8.76
CA ARG A 43 10.96 6.72 -9.03
C ARG A 43 9.48 7.11 -9.16
N MET A 44 8.70 6.32 -9.88
CA MET A 44 7.27 6.55 -10.04
C MET A 44 6.52 6.37 -8.71
N LEU A 45 6.85 5.34 -7.95
CA LEU A 45 6.26 5.09 -6.63
C LEU A 45 6.47 6.28 -5.69
N PHE A 46 7.70 6.79 -5.60
CA PHE A 46 7.99 7.99 -4.79
C PHE A 46 7.27 9.23 -5.31
N SER A 47 7.17 9.42 -6.63
CA SER A 47 6.42 10.55 -7.19
C SER A 47 4.92 10.53 -6.86
N ILE A 48 4.36 9.34 -6.62
CA ILE A 48 2.97 9.15 -6.23
C ILE A 48 2.79 9.35 -4.73
N TRP A 49 3.62 8.70 -3.92
CA TRP A 49 3.40 8.59 -2.48
C TRP A 49 4.02 9.73 -1.66
N GLN A 50 5.14 10.32 -2.12
CA GLN A 50 5.78 11.40 -1.37
C GLN A 50 4.84 12.59 -1.13
N PRO A 51 4.07 13.09 -2.10
CA PRO A 51 3.11 14.17 -1.85
C PRO A 51 2.01 13.79 -0.84
N ILE A 52 1.60 12.52 -0.78
CA ILE A 52 0.63 12.02 0.22
C ILE A 52 1.28 12.03 1.61
N VAL A 53 2.50 11.55 1.72
CA VAL A 53 3.26 11.54 2.98
C VAL A 53 3.51 12.97 3.46
N ASP A 54 3.90 13.89 2.59
CA ASP A 54 4.09 15.31 2.93
C ASP A 54 2.78 15.96 3.45
N ALA A 55 1.65 15.62 2.81
CA ALA A 55 0.33 16.08 3.26
C ALA A 55 -0.06 15.51 4.63
N LEU A 56 0.31 14.25 4.91
CA LEU A 56 0.13 13.64 6.24
C LEU A 56 1.03 14.31 7.28
N GLU A 57 2.31 14.56 6.99
CA GLU A 57 3.22 15.28 7.89
C GLU A 57 2.66 16.65 8.27
N LYS A 58 2.19 17.41 7.26
CA LYS A 58 1.60 18.73 7.46
C LYS A 58 0.36 18.71 8.38
N ARG A 59 -0.50 17.68 8.24
CA ARG A 59 -1.75 17.56 9.02
C ARG A 59 -1.54 17.01 10.42
N THR A 60 -0.58 16.12 10.58
CA THR A 60 -0.37 15.38 11.84
C THR A 60 0.74 15.95 12.71
N SER A 61 1.64 16.77 12.16
CA SER A 61 2.94 17.16 12.75
C SER A 61 3.81 15.96 13.13
N LEU A 62 3.60 14.82 12.48
CA LEU A 62 4.47 13.64 12.57
C LEU A 62 5.51 13.69 11.46
N LYS A 63 6.56 12.87 11.57
CA LYS A 63 7.57 12.70 10.54
C LYS A 63 7.58 11.27 10.04
N PHE A 64 7.69 11.13 8.70
CA PHE A 64 7.70 9.84 8.04
C PHE A 64 8.91 9.70 7.13
N ASP A 65 9.42 8.47 7.07
CA ASP A 65 10.40 8.04 6.06
C ASP A 65 9.68 7.12 5.07
N LEU A 66 9.40 7.63 3.87
CA LEU A 66 8.84 6.82 2.80
C LEU A 66 9.89 5.83 2.31
N VAL A 67 9.60 4.54 2.44
CA VAL A 67 10.50 3.46 2.05
C VAL A 67 9.78 2.46 1.14
N THR A 68 10.53 1.74 0.33
CA THR A 68 10.03 0.63 -0.47
C THR A 68 11.11 -0.42 -0.65
N SER A 69 10.72 -1.69 -0.76
CA SER A 69 11.61 -2.81 -1.04
C SER A 69 11.94 -2.90 -2.54
N LEU A 70 12.93 -3.70 -2.90
CA LEU A 70 13.36 -3.88 -4.29
C LEU A 70 12.36 -4.70 -5.10
N SER A 71 11.67 -5.64 -4.45
CA SER A 71 10.66 -6.51 -5.06
C SER A 71 9.43 -6.66 -4.18
N VAL A 72 8.33 -7.15 -4.76
CA VAL A 72 7.12 -7.50 -4.00
C VAL A 72 7.44 -8.57 -2.95
N SER A 73 8.22 -9.57 -3.30
CA SER A 73 8.61 -10.66 -2.38
C SER A 73 9.40 -10.14 -1.19
N ASP A 74 10.37 -9.22 -1.40
CA ASP A 74 11.13 -8.62 -0.31
C ASP A 74 10.21 -7.80 0.59
N TYR A 75 9.32 -6.99 -0.02
CA TYR A 75 8.33 -6.19 0.71
C TYR A 75 7.44 -7.08 1.60
N GLU A 76 6.87 -8.15 1.03
CA GLU A 76 6.01 -9.09 1.77
C GLU A 76 6.77 -9.76 2.93
N SER A 77 8.02 -10.16 2.70
CA SER A 77 8.90 -10.71 3.73
C SER A 77 9.16 -9.71 4.87
N ASP A 78 9.46 -8.45 4.54
CA ASP A 78 9.73 -7.41 5.53
C ASP A 78 8.47 -7.04 6.33
N VAL A 79 7.31 -7.00 5.67
CA VAL A 79 6.01 -6.79 6.32
C VAL A 79 5.69 -7.94 7.29
N LEU A 80 5.90 -9.19 6.91
CA LEU A 80 5.71 -10.35 7.78
C LEU A 80 6.65 -10.35 8.99
N LYS A 81 7.83 -9.75 8.88
CA LYS A 81 8.77 -9.53 10.00
C LYS A 81 8.41 -8.32 10.87
N GLY A 82 7.41 -7.52 10.47
CA GLY A 82 7.00 -6.33 11.19
C GLY A 82 7.99 -5.16 11.10
N GLN A 83 8.76 -5.04 10.03
CA GLN A 83 9.85 -4.06 9.95
C GLN A 83 9.36 -2.62 9.91
N TYR A 84 8.18 -2.36 9.33
CA TYR A 84 7.66 -1.02 9.10
C TYR A 84 6.63 -0.59 10.14
N ASP A 85 6.49 0.72 10.34
CA ASP A 85 5.49 1.29 11.24
C ASP A 85 4.13 1.43 10.55
N PHE A 86 4.13 1.95 9.32
CA PHE A 86 2.96 2.07 8.46
C PHE A 86 3.20 1.35 7.14
N ILE A 87 2.17 0.67 6.64
CA ILE A 87 2.23 -0.09 5.40
C ILE A 87 0.98 0.14 4.55
N TYR A 88 1.16 0.27 3.24
CA TYR A 88 0.07 0.16 2.26
C TYR A 88 0.26 -1.12 1.46
N LEU A 89 -0.67 -2.05 1.58
CA LEU A 89 -0.44 -3.44 1.17
C LEU A 89 -1.60 -4.04 0.38
N ASN A 90 -1.30 -5.18 -0.27
CA ASN A 90 -2.32 -6.03 -0.88
C ASN A 90 -3.27 -6.55 0.22
N PRO A 91 -4.59 -6.37 0.07
CA PRO A 91 -5.57 -6.81 1.08
C PRO A 91 -5.48 -8.31 1.40
N TYR A 92 -5.04 -9.15 0.48
CA TYR A 92 -4.83 -10.57 0.72
C TYR A 92 -3.91 -10.87 1.92
N MET A 93 -2.91 -10.00 2.16
CA MET A 93 -1.99 -10.16 3.29
C MET A 93 -2.61 -9.78 4.65
N MET A 94 -3.69 -8.97 4.68
CA MET A 94 -4.21 -8.39 5.92
C MET A 94 -4.58 -9.42 7.00
N PRO A 95 -5.24 -10.55 6.68
CA PRO A 95 -5.52 -11.59 7.67
C PRO A 95 -4.28 -12.18 8.34
N MET A 96 -3.18 -12.33 7.60
CA MET A 96 -1.91 -12.88 8.10
C MET A 96 -1.18 -11.86 8.97
N VAL A 97 -0.95 -10.66 8.44
CA VAL A 97 -0.17 -9.61 9.14
C VAL A 97 -0.93 -9.00 10.32
N GLY A 98 -2.25 -9.10 10.33
CA GLY A 98 -3.11 -8.71 11.45
C GLY A 98 -2.93 -9.62 12.67
N GLN A 99 -2.69 -10.91 12.47
CA GLN A 99 -2.40 -11.86 13.54
C GLN A 99 -0.94 -11.70 14.02
N SER A 100 0.00 -11.76 13.11
CA SER A 100 1.42 -11.61 13.38
C SER A 100 2.08 -10.95 12.14
N PRO A 101 2.85 -9.88 12.33
CA PRO A 101 3.33 -9.24 13.57
C PRO A 101 2.32 -8.30 14.26
N GLY A 102 1.11 -8.16 13.78
CA GLY A 102 0.04 -7.38 14.42
C GLY A 102 -0.12 -5.98 13.82
N TYR A 103 -0.29 -5.91 12.51
CA TYR A 103 -0.72 -4.69 11.82
C TYR A 103 -2.23 -4.50 11.97
N LEU A 104 -2.63 -3.27 12.22
CA LEU A 104 -4.03 -2.85 12.37
C LEU A 104 -4.39 -1.96 11.18
N PRO A 105 -5.39 -2.31 10.38
CA PRO A 105 -5.83 -1.45 9.29
C PRO A 105 -6.43 -0.15 9.84
N LEU A 106 -6.06 0.97 9.25
CA LEU A 106 -6.51 2.30 9.65
C LEU A 106 -7.58 2.83 8.69
N VAL A 107 -7.27 2.79 7.41
CA VAL A 107 -8.16 3.25 6.35
C VAL A 107 -8.10 2.32 5.14
N ARG A 108 -9.17 2.29 4.37
CA ARG A 108 -9.29 1.66 3.06
C ARG A 108 -10.16 2.52 2.14
N ASP A 109 -10.20 2.21 0.86
CA ASP A 109 -11.21 2.83 0.00
C ASP A 109 -12.61 2.32 0.42
N GLY A 110 -13.59 3.22 0.43
CA GLY A 110 -15.00 2.88 0.61
C GLY A 110 -15.59 2.10 -0.55
N GLU A 111 -14.96 2.17 -1.73
CA GLU A 111 -15.33 1.35 -2.88
C GLU A 111 -14.73 -0.05 -2.77
N ALA A 112 -15.55 -1.05 -3.07
CA ALA A 112 -15.10 -2.43 -3.06
C ALA A 112 -14.15 -2.70 -4.24
N LEU A 113 -13.11 -3.50 -3.97
CA LEU A 113 -12.26 -4.04 -5.02
C LEU A 113 -13.05 -5.11 -5.80
N ARG A 114 -13.11 -4.99 -7.13
CA ARG A 114 -13.69 -5.98 -8.02
C ARG A 114 -12.71 -6.31 -9.14
N GLY A 115 -12.43 -7.59 -9.31
CA GLY A 115 -11.73 -8.10 -10.47
C GLY A 115 -12.64 -8.06 -11.70
N ILE A 116 -12.05 -7.84 -12.86
CA ILE A 116 -12.72 -7.96 -14.16
C ILE A 116 -11.94 -8.90 -15.07
N LEU A 117 -12.68 -9.62 -15.87
CA LEU A 117 -12.18 -10.39 -17.00
C LEU A 117 -12.52 -9.62 -18.27
N VAL A 118 -11.51 -9.21 -19.02
CA VAL A 118 -11.68 -8.50 -20.28
C VAL A 118 -11.27 -9.35 -21.46
N VAL A 119 -11.96 -9.15 -22.57
CA VAL A 119 -11.61 -9.71 -23.88
C VAL A 119 -11.71 -8.61 -24.93
N ARG A 120 -11.16 -8.82 -26.14
CA ARG A 120 -11.36 -7.89 -27.24
C ARG A 120 -12.85 -7.83 -27.64
N ASN A 121 -13.31 -6.70 -28.12
CA ASN A 121 -14.69 -6.52 -28.59
C ASN A 121 -15.05 -7.50 -29.71
N ASP A 122 -14.12 -7.78 -30.62
CA ASP A 122 -14.28 -8.70 -31.75
C ASP A 122 -13.98 -10.16 -31.41
N SER A 123 -13.59 -10.46 -30.14
CA SER A 123 -13.31 -11.83 -29.69
C SER A 123 -14.53 -12.73 -29.86
N PRO A 124 -14.34 -13.98 -30.29
CA PRO A 124 -15.43 -14.98 -30.35
C PRO A 124 -15.88 -15.46 -28.96
N LEU A 125 -15.09 -15.20 -27.91
CA LEU A 125 -15.43 -15.60 -26.54
C LEU A 125 -16.62 -14.79 -26.05
N ARG A 126 -17.78 -15.42 -25.80
CA ARG A 126 -19.03 -14.77 -25.41
C ARG A 126 -19.43 -15.03 -23.97
N LYS A 127 -18.96 -16.10 -23.37
CA LYS A 127 -19.22 -16.52 -22.01
C LYS A 127 -17.94 -17.02 -21.35
N VAL A 128 -17.96 -17.15 -20.02
CA VAL A 128 -16.78 -17.52 -19.22
C VAL A 128 -16.25 -18.92 -19.62
N GLU A 129 -17.16 -19.84 -19.91
CA GLU A 129 -16.81 -21.22 -20.25
C GLU A 129 -15.98 -21.34 -21.55
N ASP A 130 -16.09 -20.35 -22.44
CA ASP A 130 -15.31 -20.29 -23.69
C ASP A 130 -13.80 -20.12 -23.42
N LEU A 131 -13.42 -19.78 -22.19
CA LEU A 131 -12.02 -19.62 -21.75
C LEU A 131 -11.31 -20.91 -21.40
N GLN A 132 -12.00 -22.06 -21.42
CA GLN A 132 -11.34 -23.33 -21.08
C GLN A 132 -10.08 -23.56 -21.93
N GLY A 133 -8.93 -23.72 -21.26
CA GLY A 133 -7.62 -23.92 -21.91
C GLY A 133 -7.04 -22.69 -22.62
N LYS A 134 -7.67 -21.53 -22.55
CA LYS A 134 -7.21 -20.27 -23.12
C LYS A 134 -6.13 -19.59 -22.29
N THR A 135 -5.48 -18.59 -22.87
CA THR A 135 -4.44 -17.81 -22.19
C THR A 135 -5.06 -16.59 -21.50
N LEU A 136 -4.87 -16.50 -20.18
CA LEU A 136 -5.29 -15.37 -19.34
C LEU A 136 -4.07 -14.56 -18.94
N ALA A 137 -3.96 -13.33 -19.42
CA ALA A 137 -2.95 -12.38 -18.94
C ALA A 137 -3.38 -11.79 -17.59
N VAL A 138 -2.45 -11.72 -16.61
CA VAL A 138 -2.68 -11.11 -15.28
C VAL A 138 -1.48 -10.25 -14.89
N PRO A 139 -1.64 -9.23 -14.04
CA PRO A 139 -0.50 -8.38 -13.64
C PRO A 139 0.50 -9.15 -12.77
N SER A 140 0.04 -9.98 -11.86
CA SER A 140 0.84 -10.88 -11.01
C SER A 140 -0.01 -12.04 -10.52
N MET A 141 0.62 -13.09 -10.03
CA MET A 141 -0.08 -14.24 -9.44
C MET A 141 -0.86 -13.83 -8.18
N THR A 142 -0.32 -12.92 -7.39
CA THR A 142 -0.86 -12.47 -6.10
C THR A 142 -1.84 -11.30 -6.19
N ALA A 143 -2.09 -10.74 -7.38
CA ALA A 143 -3.05 -9.66 -7.57
C ALA A 143 -4.46 -10.13 -7.18
N LEU A 144 -4.98 -9.65 -6.02
CA LEU A 144 -6.15 -10.22 -5.37
C LEU A 144 -7.37 -10.30 -6.29
N GLY A 145 -7.88 -9.17 -6.80
CA GLY A 145 -9.05 -9.15 -7.69
C GLY A 145 -8.71 -9.59 -9.11
N ALA A 146 -7.56 -9.13 -9.64
CA ALA A 146 -7.19 -9.32 -11.04
C ALA A 146 -6.69 -10.74 -11.37
N SER A 147 -6.28 -11.52 -10.38
CA SER A 147 -5.72 -12.86 -10.55
C SER A 147 -6.29 -13.88 -9.57
N LEU A 148 -6.03 -13.73 -8.27
CA LEU A 148 -6.37 -14.75 -7.28
C LEU A 148 -7.86 -15.06 -7.26
N LEU A 149 -8.71 -14.07 -6.96
CA LEU A 149 -10.15 -14.29 -6.89
C LEU A 149 -10.71 -14.62 -8.26
N LEU A 150 -10.26 -13.92 -9.32
CA LEU A 150 -10.73 -14.20 -10.67
C LEU A 150 -10.50 -15.66 -11.05
N ARG A 151 -9.28 -16.20 -10.88
CA ARG A 151 -8.99 -17.61 -11.17
C ARG A 151 -9.76 -18.59 -10.28
N ALA A 152 -9.92 -18.24 -8.99
CA ALA A 152 -10.71 -19.04 -8.07
C ALA A 152 -12.17 -19.13 -8.50
N GLU A 153 -12.76 -18.02 -8.94
CA GLU A 153 -14.15 -18.00 -9.42
C GLU A 153 -14.30 -18.69 -10.77
N LEU A 154 -13.35 -18.50 -11.70
CA LEU A 154 -13.34 -19.24 -12.98
C LEU A 154 -13.34 -20.76 -12.76
N ASP A 155 -12.52 -21.25 -11.86
CA ASP A 155 -12.43 -22.68 -11.54
C ASP A 155 -13.69 -23.17 -10.79
N ARG A 156 -14.06 -22.51 -9.69
CA ARG A 156 -15.10 -23.00 -8.77
C ARG A 156 -16.53 -22.83 -9.28
N LEU A 157 -16.81 -21.72 -9.98
CA LEU A 157 -18.14 -21.39 -10.45
C LEU A 157 -18.42 -21.90 -11.87
N PHE A 158 -17.39 -21.98 -12.71
CA PHE A 158 -17.55 -22.27 -14.12
C PHE A 158 -16.75 -23.52 -14.56
N ASN A 159 -15.95 -24.13 -13.65
CA ASN A 159 -15.06 -25.23 -13.98
C ASN A 159 -14.11 -24.92 -15.14
N VAL A 160 -13.59 -23.68 -15.19
CA VAL A 160 -12.72 -23.18 -16.25
C VAL A 160 -11.29 -23.04 -15.74
N LYS A 161 -10.36 -23.69 -16.42
CA LYS A 161 -8.91 -23.58 -16.20
C LYS A 161 -8.25 -22.86 -17.37
N THR A 162 -7.36 -21.91 -17.04
CA THR A 162 -6.65 -21.09 -18.04
C THR A 162 -5.15 -21.24 -17.88
N ARG A 163 -4.41 -21.01 -18.97
CA ARG A 163 -2.95 -20.83 -18.91
C ARG A 163 -2.66 -19.39 -18.51
N VAL A 164 -1.92 -19.18 -17.43
CA VAL A 164 -1.64 -17.84 -16.90
C VAL A 164 -0.39 -17.25 -17.57
N LEU A 165 -0.50 -16.01 -18.03
CA LEU A 165 0.60 -15.19 -18.56
C LEU A 165 0.77 -13.96 -17.66
N ILE A 166 1.96 -13.78 -17.06
CA ILE A 166 2.25 -12.65 -16.19
C ILE A 166 2.67 -11.44 -17.03
N ALA A 167 1.83 -10.40 -17.06
CA ALA A 167 2.04 -9.18 -17.83
C ALA A 167 2.67 -8.03 -17.02
N LYS A 168 2.87 -8.20 -15.71
CA LYS A 168 3.50 -7.27 -14.75
C LYS A 168 2.66 -6.04 -14.37
N THR A 169 1.89 -5.44 -15.28
CA THR A 169 1.05 -4.27 -15.01
C THR A 169 -0.34 -4.44 -15.62
N HIS A 170 -1.34 -3.72 -15.10
CA HIS A 170 -2.69 -3.73 -15.67
C HIS A 170 -2.70 -3.22 -17.11
N SER A 171 -1.96 -2.16 -17.43
CA SER A 171 -1.85 -1.65 -18.80
C SER A 171 -1.24 -2.70 -19.74
N SER A 172 -0.21 -3.43 -19.30
CA SER A 172 0.35 -4.53 -20.09
C SER A 172 -0.64 -5.67 -20.29
N VAL A 173 -1.49 -6.00 -19.30
CA VAL A 173 -2.56 -6.98 -19.47
C VAL A 173 -3.48 -6.58 -20.63
N PHE A 174 -3.96 -5.32 -20.65
CA PHE A 174 -4.83 -4.83 -21.71
C PHE A 174 -4.14 -4.90 -23.09
N MET A 175 -2.87 -4.50 -23.15
CA MET A 175 -2.09 -4.57 -24.40
C MET A 175 -1.86 -6.01 -24.88
N HIS A 176 -1.64 -6.98 -23.98
CA HIS A 176 -1.51 -8.37 -24.35
C HIS A 176 -2.80 -8.93 -24.96
N VAL A 177 -3.97 -8.52 -24.43
CA VAL A 177 -5.27 -8.91 -25.00
C VAL A 177 -5.50 -8.24 -26.36
N ILE A 178 -5.23 -6.94 -26.47
CA ILE A 178 -5.43 -6.18 -27.73
C ILE A 178 -4.55 -6.73 -28.84
N ASN A 179 -3.29 -7.06 -28.54
CA ASN A 179 -2.32 -7.57 -29.51
C ASN A 179 -2.44 -9.07 -29.76
N GLY A 180 -3.36 -9.77 -29.10
CA GLY A 180 -3.59 -11.21 -29.29
C GLY A 180 -2.52 -12.13 -28.66
N PHE A 181 -1.70 -11.62 -27.75
CA PHE A 181 -0.75 -12.44 -26.96
C PHE A 181 -1.46 -13.23 -25.85
N ALA A 182 -2.67 -12.79 -25.47
CA ALA A 182 -3.56 -13.49 -24.58
C ALA A 182 -5.00 -13.42 -25.10
N ASP A 183 -5.77 -14.49 -24.84
CA ASP A 183 -7.18 -14.56 -25.23
C ASP A 183 -8.07 -13.66 -24.36
N ALA A 184 -7.68 -13.49 -23.07
CA ALA A 184 -8.38 -12.69 -22.08
C ALA A 184 -7.39 -12.04 -21.11
N GLY A 185 -7.87 -11.03 -20.37
CA GLY A 185 -7.08 -10.34 -19.36
C GLY A 185 -7.82 -10.21 -18.03
N GLY A 186 -7.14 -10.54 -16.95
CA GLY A 186 -7.58 -10.28 -15.59
C GLY A 186 -7.06 -8.91 -15.10
N SER A 187 -7.97 -8.05 -14.68
CA SER A 187 -7.65 -6.72 -14.20
C SER A 187 -8.64 -6.26 -13.12
N VAL A 188 -8.68 -4.98 -12.84
CA VAL A 188 -9.69 -4.36 -11.97
C VAL A 188 -10.41 -3.24 -12.71
N GLN A 189 -11.67 -2.99 -12.35
CA GLN A 189 -12.53 -2.01 -13.04
C GLN A 189 -11.89 -0.62 -13.11
N LYS A 190 -11.28 -0.17 -11.99
CA LYS A 190 -10.60 1.12 -11.94
C LYS A 190 -9.46 1.21 -12.97
N ALA A 191 -8.61 0.20 -13.05
CA ALA A 191 -7.49 0.21 -13.98
C ALA A 191 -7.92 0.26 -15.46
N LEU A 192 -9.06 -0.31 -15.82
CA LEU A 192 -9.63 -0.18 -17.15
C LEU A 192 -10.13 1.26 -17.38
N GLY A 193 -10.83 1.85 -16.41
CA GLY A 193 -11.35 3.21 -16.52
C GLY A 193 -10.27 4.31 -16.62
N GLU A 194 -9.05 4.01 -16.20
CA GLU A 194 -7.88 4.91 -16.27
C GLU A 194 -7.10 4.81 -17.59
N GLN A 195 -7.45 3.87 -18.47
CA GLN A 195 -6.81 3.76 -19.79
C GLN A 195 -7.31 4.81 -20.76
N ASP A 196 -6.52 5.06 -21.83
CA ASP A 196 -6.95 5.87 -22.96
C ASP A 196 -8.31 5.34 -23.49
N PRO A 197 -9.28 6.23 -23.84
CA PRO A 197 -10.58 5.83 -24.37
C PRO A 197 -10.51 4.86 -25.56
N ARG A 198 -9.46 4.94 -26.37
CA ARG A 198 -9.23 3.99 -27.48
C ARG A 198 -8.96 2.57 -26.99
N ILE A 199 -8.19 2.43 -25.90
CA ILE A 199 -7.93 1.13 -25.26
C ILE A 199 -9.23 0.59 -24.66
N GLN A 200 -9.96 1.43 -23.90
CA GLN A 200 -11.25 1.06 -23.32
C GLN A 200 -12.24 0.60 -24.39
N GLY A 201 -12.35 1.35 -25.50
CA GLY A 201 -13.24 1.03 -26.62
C GLY A 201 -12.89 -0.24 -27.40
N THR A 202 -11.68 -0.78 -27.25
CA THR A 202 -11.26 -2.04 -27.90
C THR A 202 -11.59 -3.28 -27.07
N LEU A 203 -11.86 -3.10 -25.78
CA LEU A 203 -12.11 -4.17 -24.82
C LEU A 203 -13.55 -4.18 -24.34
N ARG A 204 -14.05 -5.35 -23.96
CA ARG A 204 -15.28 -5.50 -23.21
C ARG A 204 -15.07 -6.37 -21.98
N VAL A 205 -15.80 -6.08 -20.93
CA VAL A 205 -15.85 -6.90 -19.73
C VAL A 205 -16.73 -8.11 -19.98
N LEU A 206 -16.17 -9.30 -19.86
CA LEU A 206 -16.87 -10.56 -20.00
C LEU A 206 -17.43 -11.06 -18.66
N TYR A 207 -16.70 -10.80 -17.56
CA TYR A 207 -17.06 -11.22 -16.21
C TYR A 207 -16.53 -10.21 -15.17
N GLN A 208 -17.25 -10.11 -14.05
CA GLN A 208 -16.82 -9.33 -12.87
C GLN A 208 -16.92 -10.21 -11.63
N THR A 209 -15.85 -10.23 -10.83
CA THR A 209 -15.78 -11.02 -9.59
C THR A 209 -16.69 -10.46 -8.49
N GLY A 210 -16.89 -11.25 -7.45
CA GLY A 210 -17.42 -10.80 -6.19
C GLY A 210 -16.64 -9.59 -5.62
N ALA A 211 -17.29 -8.87 -4.71
CA ALA A 211 -16.71 -7.70 -4.06
C ALA A 211 -15.74 -8.12 -2.96
N LEU A 212 -14.60 -7.45 -2.89
CA LEU A 212 -13.56 -7.65 -1.89
C LEU A 212 -13.27 -6.33 -1.16
N PRO A 213 -12.71 -6.39 0.06
CA PRO A 213 -12.16 -5.21 0.70
C PRO A 213 -11.00 -4.66 -0.12
N SER A 214 -10.92 -3.33 -0.19
CA SER A 214 -9.85 -2.62 -0.91
C SER A 214 -8.52 -2.62 -0.13
N HIS A 215 -7.47 -2.12 -0.77
CA HIS A 215 -6.14 -2.03 -0.18
C HIS A 215 -6.14 -1.18 1.10
N PRO A 216 -5.65 -1.69 2.24
CA PRO A 216 -5.54 -0.92 3.46
C PRO A 216 -4.24 -0.13 3.54
N LEU A 217 -4.32 1.04 4.18
CA LEU A 217 -3.21 1.60 4.95
C LEU A 217 -3.34 1.04 6.37
N ALA A 218 -2.30 0.38 6.86
CA ALA A 218 -2.28 -0.22 8.19
C ALA A 218 -1.07 0.25 8.99
N ALA A 219 -1.17 0.20 10.32
CA ALA A 219 -0.07 0.51 11.24
C ALA A 219 0.27 -0.70 12.10
N HIS A 220 1.57 -0.89 12.35
CA HIS A 220 2.03 -1.90 13.30
C HIS A 220 1.55 -1.58 14.72
N LYS A 221 1.20 -2.59 15.51
CA LYS A 221 0.70 -2.42 16.90
C LYS A 221 1.64 -1.65 17.81
N ARG A 222 2.97 -1.61 17.52
CA ARG A 222 3.96 -0.81 18.26
C ARG A 222 3.75 0.69 18.12
N VAL A 223 3.09 1.16 17.04
CA VAL A 223 2.77 2.58 16.87
C VAL A 223 1.72 2.98 17.91
N PRO A 224 1.94 4.05 18.70
CA PRO A 224 1.01 4.47 19.73
C PRO A 224 -0.43 4.68 19.20
N PRO A 225 -1.48 4.31 19.96
CA PRO A 225 -2.88 4.49 19.52
C PRO A 225 -3.21 5.91 19.08
N ALA A 226 -2.74 6.93 19.80
CA ALA A 226 -2.95 8.33 19.43
C ALA A 226 -2.33 8.71 18.08
N VAL A 227 -1.15 8.15 17.75
CA VAL A 227 -0.47 8.35 16.46
C VAL A 227 -1.26 7.68 15.34
N ARG A 228 -1.71 6.44 15.56
CA ARG A 228 -2.56 5.71 14.60
C ARG A 228 -3.85 6.47 14.28
N GLU A 229 -4.49 7.04 15.32
CA GLU A 229 -5.71 7.81 15.15
C GLU A 229 -5.48 9.11 14.38
N LYS A 230 -4.39 9.85 14.67
CA LYS A 230 -4.00 11.04 13.90
C LYS A 230 -3.83 10.72 12.41
N VAL A 231 -3.13 9.62 12.09
CA VAL A 231 -2.90 9.20 10.68
C VAL A 231 -4.22 8.77 10.03
N ARG A 232 -5.07 8.01 10.73
CA ARG A 232 -6.41 7.63 10.24
C ARG A 232 -7.22 8.86 9.86
N THR A 233 -7.38 9.80 10.80
CA THR A 233 -8.15 11.03 10.61
C THR A 233 -7.59 11.85 9.47
N ALA A 234 -6.26 12.08 9.44
CA ALA A 234 -5.62 12.84 8.38
C ALA A 234 -5.82 12.24 6.99
N MET A 235 -5.76 10.90 6.87
CA MET A 235 -6.01 10.21 5.59
C MET A 235 -7.47 10.37 5.13
N ILE A 236 -8.44 10.32 6.04
CA ILE A 236 -9.85 10.52 5.70
C ILE A 236 -10.10 11.97 5.28
N GLU A 237 -9.58 12.92 6.03
CA GLU A 237 -9.72 14.37 5.77
C GLU A 237 -8.99 14.84 4.50
N LEU A 238 -8.05 14.06 3.96
CA LEU A 238 -7.46 14.39 2.66
C LEU A 238 -8.54 14.49 1.57
N ALA A 239 -9.57 13.65 1.63
CA ALA A 239 -10.66 13.66 0.65
C ALA A 239 -11.54 14.92 0.70
N ASP A 240 -11.46 15.73 1.77
CA ASP A 240 -12.28 16.94 1.93
C ASP A 240 -11.77 18.11 1.08
N SER A 241 -10.50 18.10 0.68
CA SER A 241 -9.89 19.14 -0.16
C SER A 241 -9.71 18.68 -1.60
N GLU A 242 -9.73 19.63 -2.55
CA GLU A 242 -9.47 19.34 -3.97
C GLU A 242 -8.03 18.79 -4.16
N GLU A 243 -7.05 19.42 -3.50
CA GLU A 243 -5.65 18.96 -3.52
C GLU A 243 -5.54 17.51 -3.01
N GLY A 244 -6.15 17.21 -1.86
CA GLY A 244 -6.10 15.87 -1.29
C GLY A 244 -6.81 14.83 -2.16
N ARG A 245 -7.96 15.15 -2.76
CA ARG A 245 -8.62 14.27 -3.72
C ARG A 245 -7.72 13.95 -4.93
N SER A 246 -7.05 14.97 -5.48
CA SER A 246 -6.10 14.78 -6.58
C SER A 246 -4.94 13.85 -6.20
N LEU A 247 -4.43 13.91 -4.97
CA LEU A 247 -3.42 12.99 -4.46
C LEU A 247 -3.96 11.57 -4.33
N LEU A 248 -5.16 11.42 -3.77
CA LEU A 248 -5.80 10.11 -3.53
C LEU A 248 -6.22 9.41 -4.84
N GLU A 249 -6.51 10.16 -5.89
CA GLU A 249 -6.79 9.60 -7.23
C GLU A 249 -5.60 8.85 -7.83
N ARG A 250 -4.39 9.19 -7.44
CA ARG A 250 -3.16 8.52 -7.89
C ARG A 250 -2.94 7.14 -7.28
N ILE A 251 -3.68 6.83 -6.22
CA ILE A 251 -3.68 5.52 -5.55
C ILE A 251 -5.10 4.95 -5.55
N PRO A 252 -5.29 3.62 -5.39
CA PRO A 252 -6.63 3.05 -5.34
C PRO A 252 -7.32 3.31 -3.99
N MET A 253 -7.49 4.61 -3.64
CA MET A 253 -8.13 5.07 -2.40
C MET A 253 -8.83 6.43 -2.60
N ARG A 254 -9.85 6.48 -3.46
CA ARG A 254 -10.56 7.74 -3.76
C ARG A 254 -11.44 8.24 -2.62
N ARG A 255 -12.04 7.34 -1.87
CA ARG A 255 -12.91 7.64 -0.73
C ARG A 255 -12.41 6.91 0.51
N PRO A 256 -11.37 7.44 1.18
CA PRO A 256 -10.84 6.80 2.37
C PRO A 256 -11.90 6.74 3.47
N VAL A 257 -12.12 5.55 4.02
CA VAL A 257 -12.99 5.29 5.15
C VAL A 257 -12.22 4.52 6.21
N ALA A 258 -12.64 4.61 7.46
CA ALA A 258 -12.05 3.82 8.54
C ALA A 258 -12.12 2.33 8.21
N ALA A 259 -11.05 1.62 8.51
CA ALA A 259 -10.95 0.18 8.31
C ALA A 259 -10.71 -0.54 9.64
N GLN A 260 -11.16 -1.77 9.72
CA GLN A 260 -10.94 -2.68 10.84
C GLN A 260 -10.61 -4.08 10.34
N ILE A 261 -9.98 -4.89 11.19
CA ILE A 261 -9.50 -6.21 10.79
C ILE A 261 -10.63 -7.13 10.30
N SER A 262 -11.82 -7.01 10.88
CA SER A 262 -13.00 -7.76 10.47
C SER A 262 -13.45 -7.49 9.03
N ASP A 263 -13.10 -6.34 8.44
CA ASP A 263 -13.38 -6.06 7.02
C ASP A 263 -12.70 -7.09 6.10
N TYR A 264 -11.60 -7.71 6.56
CA TYR A 264 -10.78 -8.65 5.80
C TYR A 264 -11.03 -10.12 6.15
N ASP A 265 -11.97 -10.42 7.08
CA ASP A 265 -12.27 -11.80 7.50
C ASP A 265 -12.82 -12.67 6.35
N VAL A 266 -13.52 -12.06 5.40
CA VAL A 266 -13.98 -12.74 4.18
C VAL A 266 -12.83 -13.42 3.42
N LEU A 267 -11.64 -12.83 3.43
CA LEU A 267 -10.47 -13.37 2.71
C LEU A 267 -9.99 -14.70 3.28
N LYS A 268 -10.22 -14.97 4.58
CA LYS A 268 -9.88 -16.24 5.23
C LYS A 268 -10.74 -17.40 4.72
N THR A 269 -11.97 -17.11 4.28
CA THR A 269 -12.92 -18.13 3.81
C THR A 269 -12.74 -18.46 2.33
N LEU A 270 -12.01 -17.63 1.59
CA LEU A 270 -11.90 -17.78 0.14
C LEU A 270 -10.88 -18.84 -0.31
N GLN A 271 -10.02 -19.34 0.60
CA GLN A 271 -9.03 -20.39 0.30
C GLN A 271 -8.25 -20.09 -1.01
N LEU A 272 -7.73 -18.86 -1.12
CA LEU A 272 -7.06 -18.38 -2.34
C LEU A 272 -5.61 -18.86 -2.46
N GLU A 273 -5.05 -19.44 -1.40
CA GLU A 273 -3.72 -20.05 -1.37
C GLU A 273 -3.52 -21.11 -2.45
N ASN A 274 -4.57 -21.82 -2.83
CA ASN A 274 -4.55 -22.83 -3.90
C ASN A 274 -4.27 -22.23 -5.29
N TYR A 275 -4.34 -20.89 -5.42
CA TYR A 275 -4.15 -20.17 -6.68
C TYR A 275 -2.90 -19.29 -6.68
N LEU A 276 -2.03 -19.39 -5.67
CA LEU A 276 -0.76 -18.65 -5.60
C LEU A 276 0.27 -19.15 -6.60
N GLU A 277 0.22 -20.42 -6.95
CA GLU A 277 1.11 -21.04 -7.93
C GLU A 277 0.41 -21.24 -9.28
N GLN A 278 1.20 -21.39 -10.35
CA GLN A 278 0.70 -21.85 -11.65
C GLN A 278 0.35 -23.34 -11.53
N GLN A 279 -0.90 -23.67 -11.78
CA GLN A 279 -1.32 -25.07 -11.94
C GLN A 279 -1.08 -25.52 -13.37
#